data_fd0101637e930d66f765d762877fb794
#
_entry.id   fd0101637e930d66f765d762877fb794
#
_cell.length_a   1.000
_cell.length_b   1.000
_cell.length_c   1.000
_cell.angle_alpha   90.00
_cell.angle_beta   90.00
_cell.angle_gamma   90.00
#
_symmetry.space_group_name_H-M   'P 1'
#
loop_
_entity.id
_entity.type
_entity.pdbx_description
1 polymer ?
#
loop_
_entity_poly.entity_id
_entity_poly.type
_entity_poly.pdbx_seq_one_letter_code
_entity_poly.pdbx_strand_id
1 'polypeptide(L)'
;MYKRQFQFYQDFDNFGDNTLVAFTQYREAAKNKTELAKRSMSFIGIDRFVEDARKGTLPEVSYLVAPMQLSEHPPYTPKDGEWIQAKIANAVMNGKNWNSTVLFYSYDETGGLADHVVGPLPPKDAKDEWMTDPYDKKKGKVPTGPGFRVPFYAISPWTRNGGVFTEHAAHESQIMFLEEWSKAVGKGFHTKEINPWRRAQFSNLVNMLDFSYHDGSVLKLDEVPEASKDPITNQYNGADVCALKYRSDVQPTVPYNNTEAQSLRVEKGYKPVRGNLTEGHYLTFEKDGKALQHKGHKLSLTNACNDHDGKDMRFVLWWQGKNPKDNAFYISTADKHDRKYIASSLELTTKEKAAQFSIADLGNGKGHVITEIDSGKQLSVEKDGSVALTKNASDAFKVFSVTF
;
A
#
# COMPACT_ATOMS: atom_id res chain seq x y z
N MET A 1 21.38 -11.32 -26.99
CA MET A 1 21.85 -10.40 -25.91
C MET A 1 20.97 -10.66 -24.71
N TYR A 2 21.45 -11.41 -23.71
CA TYR A 2 20.67 -11.66 -22.50
C TYR A 2 20.51 -10.33 -21.76
N LYS A 3 19.30 -9.75 -21.79
CA LYS A 3 18.96 -8.63 -20.90
C LYS A 3 19.17 -9.11 -19.48
N ARG A 4 19.83 -8.30 -18.66
CA ARG A 4 20.00 -8.59 -17.22
C ARG A 4 18.62 -8.74 -16.62
N GLN A 5 18.31 -9.91 -16.04
CA GLN A 5 17.00 -10.18 -15.48
C GLN A 5 16.76 -9.38 -14.20
N PHE A 6 17.81 -9.19 -13.37
CA PHE A 6 17.75 -8.35 -12.18
C PHE A 6 19.11 -7.75 -11.86
N GLN A 7 19.12 -6.69 -11.06
CA GLN A 7 20.30 -6.04 -10.51
C GLN A 7 19.98 -5.42 -9.16
N PHE A 8 20.89 -5.57 -8.19
CA PHE A 8 20.94 -4.79 -6.96
C PHE A 8 21.80 -3.54 -7.21
N TYR A 9 21.25 -2.38 -6.90
CA TYR A 9 21.92 -1.09 -6.88
C TYR A 9 22.07 -0.68 -5.43
N GLN A 10 23.27 -0.80 -4.90
CA GLN A 10 23.61 -0.49 -3.51
C GLN A 10 24.91 0.25 -3.45
N ASP A 11 25.09 1.10 -2.44
CA ASP A 11 26.32 1.81 -2.14
C ASP A 11 27.19 1.02 -1.14
N PHE A 12 28.48 1.36 -1.05
CA PHE A 12 29.47 0.56 -0.31
C PHE A 12 29.21 0.50 1.20
N ASP A 13 28.71 1.55 1.79
CA ASP A 13 28.50 1.68 3.22
C ASP A 13 27.17 1.11 3.73
N ASN A 14 26.41 0.49 2.83
CA ASN A 14 25.16 -0.18 3.15
C ASN A 14 25.45 -1.54 3.80
N PHE A 15 25.87 -1.51 5.04
CA PHE A 15 26.25 -2.70 5.77
C PHE A 15 25.01 -3.45 6.27
N GLY A 16 24.82 -4.66 5.76
CA GLY A 16 23.79 -5.59 6.24
C GLY A 16 22.43 -5.47 5.58
N ASP A 17 22.15 -4.43 4.81
CA ASP A 17 20.83 -4.21 4.21
C ASP A 17 20.60 -5.04 2.93
N ASN A 18 21.65 -5.62 2.36
CA ASN A 18 21.49 -6.61 1.32
C ASN A 18 21.19 -7.99 1.91
N THR A 19 19.92 -8.30 2.08
CA THR A 19 19.44 -9.55 2.68
C THR A 19 19.88 -10.81 1.91
N LEU A 20 20.34 -10.69 0.66
CA LEU A 20 20.86 -11.82 -0.11
C LEU A 20 22.09 -12.46 0.52
N VAL A 21 22.84 -11.74 1.37
CA VAL A 21 23.97 -12.30 2.12
C VAL A 21 23.56 -13.42 3.07
N ALA A 22 22.29 -13.49 3.46
CA ALA A 22 21.76 -14.57 4.30
C ALA A 22 21.68 -15.92 3.56
N PHE A 23 21.59 -15.90 2.23
CA PHE A 23 21.42 -17.11 1.42
C PHE A 23 22.75 -17.67 0.94
N THR A 24 22.95 -18.97 1.14
CA THR A 24 24.20 -19.68 0.78
C THR A 24 24.57 -19.49 -0.68
N GLN A 25 23.62 -19.57 -1.61
CA GLN A 25 23.88 -19.41 -3.05
C GLN A 25 24.53 -18.06 -3.40
N TYR A 26 24.17 -16.98 -2.74
CA TYR A 26 24.76 -15.67 -3.02
C TYR A 26 26.12 -15.51 -2.36
N ARG A 27 26.33 -16.08 -1.17
CA ARG A 27 27.65 -16.14 -0.52
C ARG A 27 28.63 -16.93 -1.35
N GLU A 28 28.25 -18.10 -1.85
CA GLU A 28 29.08 -18.91 -2.74
C GLU A 28 29.31 -18.20 -4.08
N ALA A 29 28.30 -17.54 -4.62
CA ALA A 29 28.47 -16.73 -5.83
C ALA A 29 29.50 -15.62 -5.64
N ALA A 30 29.47 -14.92 -4.49
CA ALA A 30 30.41 -13.86 -4.15
C ALA A 30 31.83 -14.43 -3.99
N LYS A 31 32.01 -15.54 -3.26
CA LYS A 31 33.28 -16.24 -3.09
C LYS A 31 33.90 -16.65 -4.43
N ASN A 32 33.07 -17.17 -5.34
CA ASN A 32 33.51 -17.64 -6.65
C ASN A 32 33.47 -16.55 -7.74
N LYS A 33 33.16 -15.31 -7.41
CA LYS A 33 33.13 -14.13 -8.31
C LYS A 33 32.30 -14.35 -9.58
N THR A 34 31.16 -14.99 -9.45
CA THR A 34 30.28 -15.36 -10.58
C THR A 34 29.49 -14.17 -11.11
N GLU A 35 28.82 -14.32 -12.27
CA GLU A 35 27.89 -13.33 -12.81
C GLU A 35 26.70 -13.06 -11.86
N LEU A 36 26.28 -14.07 -11.10
CA LEU A 36 25.26 -13.86 -10.06
C LEU A 36 25.74 -12.87 -9.01
N ALA A 37 26.99 -12.98 -8.52
CA ALA A 37 27.56 -12.05 -7.57
C ALA A 37 27.64 -10.61 -8.13
N LYS A 38 28.04 -10.46 -9.38
CA LYS A 38 28.09 -9.13 -10.02
C LYS A 38 26.74 -8.43 -10.03
N ARG A 39 25.66 -9.18 -10.11
CA ARG A 39 24.28 -8.64 -10.13
C ARG A 39 23.67 -8.46 -8.75
N SER A 40 24.12 -9.22 -7.77
CA SER A 40 23.48 -9.26 -6.45
C SER A 40 24.32 -8.69 -5.31
N MET A 41 25.65 -8.69 -5.44
CA MET A 41 26.57 -8.43 -4.34
C MET A 41 27.56 -7.31 -4.65
N SER A 42 27.44 -6.65 -5.82
CA SER A 42 28.35 -5.56 -6.21
C SER A 42 27.83 -4.21 -5.76
N PHE A 43 28.73 -3.37 -5.27
CA PHE A 43 28.45 -1.98 -4.90
C PHE A 43 28.56 -1.08 -6.15
N ILE A 44 27.51 -1.03 -6.95
CA ILE A 44 27.48 -0.25 -8.18
C ILE A 44 26.85 1.13 -8.03
N GLY A 45 26.27 1.39 -6.86
CA GLY A 45 25.76 2.70 -6.44
C GLY A 45 24.45 3.12 -7.08
N ILE A 46 23.80 4.07 -6.40
CA ILE A 46 22.54 4.68 -6.85
C ILE A 46 22.77 5.56 -8.09
N ASP A 47 23.93 6.22 -8.23
CA ASP A 47 24.22 7.03 -9.40
C ASP A 47 24.26 6.19 -10.69
N ARG A 48 24.69 4.95 -10.60
CA ARG A 48 24.61 4.01 -11.72
C ARG A 48 23.17 3.67 -12.08
N PHE A 49 22.29 3.52 -11.09
CA PHE A 49 20.86 3.35 -11.35
C PHE A 49 20.27 4.54 -12.10
N VAL A 50 20.57 5.76 -11.66
CA VAL A 50 20.12 7.01 -12.32
C VAL A 50 20.58 7.05 -13.77
N GLU A 51 21.83 6.68 -14.04
CA GLU A 51 22.38 6.62 -15.40
C GLU A 51 21.67 5.56 -16.25
N ASP A 52 21.49 4.36 -15.72
CA ASP A 52 20.83 3.24 -16.41
C ASP A 52 19.34 3.56 -16.70
N ALA A 53 18.63 4.23 -15.77
CA ALA A 53 17.27 4.70 -15.96
C ALA A 53 17.20 5.71 -17.12
N ARG A 54 18.06 6.72 -17.10
CA ARG A 54 18.15 7.74 -18.16
C ARG A 54 18.44 7.13 -19.55
N LYS A 55 19.32 6.14 -19.61
CA LYS A 55 19.70 5.44 -20.85
C LYS A 55 18.67 4.41 -21.32
N GLY A 56 17.74 4.01 -20.47
CA GLY A 56 16.80 2.90 -20.72
C GLY A 56 17.49 1.53 -20.71
N THR A 57 18.54 1.39 -19.93
CA THR A 57 19.32 0.15 -19.79
C THR A 57 19.10 -0.57 -18.47
N LEU A 58 18.12 -0.14 -17.66
CA LEU A 58 17.70 -0.86 -16.47
C LEU A 58 17.36 -2.32 -16.80
N PRO A 59 17.68 -3.26 -15.94
CA PRO A 59 17.21 -4.66 -16.06
C PRO A 59 15.70 -4.73 -15.86
N GLU A 60 15.13 -5.89 -16.11
CA GLU A 60 13.69 -6.13 -15.93
C GLU A 60 13.26 -5.90 -14.46
N VAL A 61 14.11 -6.27 -13.51
CA VAL A 61 13.90 -6.03 -12.07
C VAL A 61 15.12 -5.34 -11.49
N SER A 62 14.90 -4.24 -10.80
CA SER A 62 15.94 -3.47 -10.10
C SER A 62 15.61 -3.39 -8.62
N TYR A 63 16.55 -3.78 -7.76
CA TYR A 63 16.48 -3.56 -6.32
C TYR A 63 17.42 -2.43 -5.97
N LEU A 64 16.88 -1.43 -5.28
CA LEU A 64 17.64 -0.29 -4.80
C LEU A 64 17.68 -0.35 -3.29
N VAL A 65 18.88 -0.28 -2.74
CA VAL A 65 19.10 -0.21 -1.31
C VAL A 65 19.93 1.05 -1.05
N ALA A 66 19.33 2.02 -0.38
CA ALA A 66 20.00 3.27 -0.04
C ALA A 66 21.16 3.02 0.93
N PRO A 67 22.22 3.85 0.92
CA PRO A 67 23.21 3.80 1.97
C PRO A 67 22.57 4.16 3.32
N MET A 68 23.09 3.59 4.40
CA MET A 68 22.55 3.74 5.75
C MET A 68 22.31 5.22 6.14
N GLN A 69 23.17 6.12 5.69
CA GLN A 69 23.06 7.57 5.95
C GLN A 69 21.84 8.22 5.29
N LEU A 70 21.19 7.55 4.36
CA LEU A 70 19.99 8.02 3.64
C LEU A 70 18.78 7.11 3.90
N SER A 71 18.85 6.21 4.88
CA SER A 71 17.84 5.16 5.13
C SER A 71 16.63 5.62 5.95
N GLU A 72 16.67 6.80 6.56
CA GLU A 72 15.71 7.29 7.56
C GLU A 72 15.72 6.53 8.90
N HIS A 73 16.50 5.47 9.02
CA HIS A 73 16.68 4.78 10.30
C HIS A 73 17.36 5.72 11.32
N PRO A 74 16.84 5.91 12.53
CA PRO A 74 17.51 6.72 13.54
C PRO A 74 18.97 6.29 13.76
N PRO A 75 19.92 7.21 13.85
CA PRO A 75 19.80 8.68 13.99
C PRO A 75 19.76 9.45 12.66
N TYR A 76 19.65 8.81 11.50
CA TYR A 76 19.55 9.49 10.22
C TYR A 76 18.18 10.12 10.03
N THR A 77 18.08 11.14 9.18
CA THR A 77 16.92 12.00 9.15
C THR A 77 15.97 11.67 7.99
N PRO A 78 14.63 11.78 8.18
CA PRO A 78 13.66 11.64 7.09
C PRO A 78 13.92 12.61 5.93
N LYS A 79 14.48 13.80 6.18
CA LYS A 79 14.87 14.77 5.15
C LYS A 79 15.86 14.15 4.14
N ASP A 80 16.84 13.39 4.64
CA ASP A 80 17.88 12.81 3.79
C ASP A 80 17.34 11.63 3.00
N GLY A 81 16.39 10.87 3.58
CA GLY A 81 15.64 9.83 2.87
C GLY A 81 14.70 10.40 1.81
N GLU A 82 13.99 11.49 2.12
CA GLU A 82 13.14 12.20 1.13
C GLU A 82 13.96 12.59 -0.12
N TRP A 83 15.17 13.11 0.10
CA TRP A 83 16.05 13.51 -1.02
C TRP A 83 16.39 12.31 -1.93
N ILE A 84 16.79 11.17 -1.37
CA ILE A 84 17.13 9.99 -2.19
C ILE A 84 15.90 9.42 -2.88
N GLN A 85 14.74 9.41 -2.22
CA GLN A 85 13.49 8.97 -2.82
C GLN A 85 13.12 9.87 -4.01
N ALA A 86 13.17 11.19 -3.85
CA ALA A 86 12.92 12.15 -4.93
C ALA A 86 13.90 11.97 -6.10
N LYS A 87 15.18 11.75 -5.82
CA LYS A 87 16.22 11.49 -6.83
C LYS A 87 15.90 10.23 -7.65
N ILE A 88 15.51 9.15 -7.01
CA ILE A 88 15.14 7.89 -7.66
C ILE A 88 13.85 8.06 -8.47
N ALA A 89 12.81 8.66 -7.89
CA ALA A 89 11.54 8.91 -8.57
C ALA A 89 11.74 9.73 -9.84
N ASN A 90 12.49 10.84 -9.73
CA ASN A 90 12.83 11.69 -10.88
C ASN A 90 13.60 10.91 -11.97
N ALA A 91 14.57 10.08 -11.58
CA ALA A 91 15.32 9.27 -12.52
C ALA A 91 14.44 8.29 -13.30
N VAL A 92 13.49 7.65 -12.64
CA VAL A 92 12.55 6.70 -13.25
C VAL A 92 11.55 7.41 -14.14
N MET A 93 10.89 8.46 -13.65
CA MET A 93 9.86 9.19 -14.40
C MET A 93 10.43 9.89 -15.65
N ASN A 94 11.68 10.36 -15.59
CA ASN A 94 12.37 10.96 -16.76
C ASN A 94 13.18 9.93 -17.56
N GLY A 95 13.16 8.67 -17.17
CA GLY A 95 13.88 7.59 -17.84
C GLY A 95 13.19 7.11 -19.12
N LYS A 96 13.97 6.57 -20.06
CA LYS A 96 13.46 6.13 -21.36
C LYS A 96 12.40 5.03 -21.29
N ASN A 97 12.34 4.27 -20.19
CA ASN A 97 11.40 3.15 -20.00
C ASN A 97 10.22 3.52 -19.08
N TRP A 98 10.02 4.81 -18.77
CA TRP A 98 8.97 5.26 -17.87
C TRP A 98 7.59 4.67 -18.22
N ASN A 99 7.21 4.70 -19.48
CA ASN A 99 5.93 4.22 -19.97
C ASN A 99 5.65 2.72 -19.72
N SER A 100 6.64 1.97 -19.25
CA SER A 100 6.52 0.53 -18.94
C SER A 100 7.13 0.17 -17.59
N THR A 101 7.19 1.13 -16.66
CA THR A 101 7.86 0.96 -15.37
C THR A 101 6.87 1.10 -14.22
N VAL A 102 7.02 0.24 -13.23
CA VAL A 102 6.43 0.38 -11.90
C VAL A 102 7.57 0.51 -10.89
N LEU A 103 7.57 1.58 -10.10
CA LEU A 103 8.48 1.80 -9.00
C LEU A 103 7.72 1.62 -7.69
N PHE A 104 8.16 0.68 -6.86
CA PHE A 104 7.67 0.51 -5.49
C PHE A 104 8.65 1.13 -4.51
N TYR A 105 8.12 1.89 -3.56
CA TYR A 105 8.80 2.27 -2.35
C TYR A 105 8.24 1.44 -1.19
N SER A 106 9.11 0.73 -0.52
CA SER A 106 8.76 -0.16 0.59
C SER A 106 9.70 0.10 1.75
N TYR A 107 9.13 0.50 2.87
CA TYR A 107 9.89 0.57 4.11
C TYR A 107 10.00 -0.84 4.69
N ASP A 108 11.14 -1.16 5.27
CA ASP A 108 11.43 -2.45 5.88
C ASP A 108 10.77 -2.60 7.26
N GLU A 109 10.74 -1.49 8.03
CA GLU A 109 10.15 -1.43 9.36
C GLU A 109 9.77 0.01 9.73
N THR A 110 9.31 0.26 10.97
CA THR A 110 8.74 1.53 11.39
C THR A 110 9.76 2.58 11.86
N GLY A 111 11.06 2.27 11.87
CA GLY A 111 12.08 3.17 12.43
C GLY A 111 11.94 3.39 13.94
N GLY A 112 11.24 2.50 14.66
CA GLY A 112 10.92 2.67 16.07
C GLY A 112 9.72 3.58 16.35
N LEU A 113 9.06 4.11 15.31
CA LEU A 113 7.82 4.87 15.43
C LEU A 113 6.64 3.91 15.65
N ALA A 114 5.73 4.30 16.54
CA ALA A 114 4.57 3.47 16.86
C ALA A 114 3.44 3.61 15.82
N ASP A 115 2.69 2.53 15.66
CA ASP A 115 1.39 2.51 14.99
C ASP A 115 0.31 2.05 15.98
N HIS A 116 -0.93 2.50 15.79
CA HIS A 116 -2.06 2.18 16.67
C HIS A 116 -3.03 1.14 16.08
N VAL A 117 -2.75 0.64 14.88
CA VAL A 117 -3.55 -0.39 14.22
C VAL A 117 -2.89 -1.75 14.36
N VAL A 118 -3.63 -2.69 14.95
CA VAL A 118 -3.18 -4.07 15.05
C VAL A 118 -3.31 -4.73 13.68
N GLY A 119 -2.22 -5.31 13.18
CA GLY A 119 -2.23 -6.08 11.95
C GLY A 119 -3.06 -7.37 12.07
N PRO A 120 -3.37 -8.04 10.94
CA PRO A 120 -4.09 -9.32 10.98
C PRO A 120 -3.28 -10.37 11.75
N LEU A 121 -3.95 -11.08 12.65
CA LEU A 121 -3.33 -12.15 13.42
C LEU A 121 -3.54 -13.50 12.73
N PRO A 122 -2.52 -14.36 12.67
CA PRO A 122 -2.66 -15.69 12.09
C PRO A 122 -3.54 -16.58 12.99
N PRO A 123 -4.32 -17.51 12.40
CA PRO A 123 -4.96 -18.57 13.14
C PRO A 123 -3.94 -19.37 13.95
N LYS A 124 -4.35 -19.93 15.10
CA LYS A 124 -3.44 -20.67 16.01
C LYS A 124 -2.77 -21.88 15.37
N ASP A 125 -3.39 -22.45 14.35
CA ASP A 125 -2.93 -23.59 13.57
C ASP A 125 -2.18 -23.20 12.31
N ALA A 126 -2.03 -21.90 12.03
CA ALA A 126 -1.26 -21.44 10.86
C ALA A 126 0.21 -21.84 11.02
N LYS A 127 0.66 -22.70 10.10
CA LYS A 127 2.02 -23.20 10.08
C LYS A 127 3.02 -22.07 9.91
N ASP A 128 4.10 -22.11 10.69
CA ASP A 128 5.24 -21.17 10.65
C ASP A 128 4.90 -19.72 11.04
N GLU A 129 3.66 -19.46 11.54
CA GLU A 129 3.23 -18.15 11.99
C GLU A 129 3.32 -17.96 13.52
N TRP A 130 3.73 -18.98 14.25
CA TRP A 130 3.84 -18.94 15.70
C TRP A 130 5.19 -19.43 16.18
N MET A 131 5.85 -18.64 16.99
CA MET A 131 7.12 -18.99 17.63
C MET A 131 7.04 -18.85 19.14
N THR A 132 7.93 -19.49 19.88
CA THR A 132 8.08 -19.22 21.31
C THR A 132 8.69 -17.84 21.46
N ASP A 133 8.11 -16.98 22.32
CA ASP A 133 8.62 -15.63 22.55
C ASP A 133 10.12 -15.68 22.85
N PRO A 134 10.97 -15.06 22.02
CA PRO A 134 12.41 -15.12 22.18
C PRO A 134 12.92 -14.34 23.39
N TYR A 135 12.15 -13.36 23.88
CA TYR A 135 12.51 -12.48 24.97
C TYR A 135 11.93 -12.93 26.32
N ASP A 136 10.71 -13.47 26.29
CA ASP A 136 10.04 -13.99 27.49
C ASP A 136 9.34 -15.32 27.20
N LYS A 137 10.05 -16.42 27.42
CA LYS A 137 9.53 -17.78 27.22
C LYS A 137 8.27 -18.09 28.01
N LYS A 138 7.99 -17.36 29.12
CA LYS A 138 6.78 -17.55 29.92
C LYS A 138 5.50 -17.15 29.18
N LYS A 139 5.60 -16.25 28.19
CA LYS A 139 4.48 -15.88 27.32
C LYS A 139 4.06 -16.99 26.36
N GLY A 140 4.90 -18.02 26.19
CA GLY A 140 4.60 -19.16 25.32
C GLY A 140 4.68 -18.80 23.84
N LYS A 141 3.71 -19.25 23.05
CA LYS A 141 3.62 -18.99 21.61
C LYS A 141 3.07 -17.59 21.33
N VAL A 142 3.83 -16.84 20.55
CA VAL A 142 3.45 -15.52 20.03
C VAL A 142 3.49 -15.54 18.49
N PRO A 143 2.68 -14.70 17.81
CA PRO A 143 2.73 -14.63 16.36
C PRO A 143 4.07 -14.05 15.86
N THR A 144 4.57 -14.55 14.76
CA THR A 144 5.80 -14.03 14.11
C THR A 144 5.59 -12.72 13.37
N GLY A 145 4.35 -12.37 13.08
CA GLY A 145 3.94 -11.16 12.37
C GLY A 145 2.53 -11.32 11.78
N PRO A 146 2.10 -10.41 10.90
CA PRO A 146 2.75 -9.14 10.57
C PRO A 146 2.79 -8.15 11.74
N GLY A 147 3.77 -7.24 11.70
CA GLY A 147 3.96 -6.20 12.70
C GLY A 147 3.14 -4.94 12.43
N PHE A 148 3.68 -3.79 12.82
CA PHE A 148 3.10 -2.48 12.57
C PHE A 148 3.03 -2.16 11.09
N ARG A 149 2.07 -1.27 10.71
CA ARG A 149 2.01 -0.78 9.34
C ARG A 149 3.25 0.06 9.03
N VAL A 150 3.74 -0.07 7.81
CA VAL A 150 4.82 0.73 7.26
C VAL A 150 4.36 1.42 5.98
N PRO A 151 4.93 2.58 5.61
CA PRO A 151 4.61 3.23 4.37
C PRO A 151 4.94 2.33 3.17
N PHE A 152 4.02 2.27 2.21
CA PHE A 152 4.22 1.60 0.93
C PHE A 152 3.48 2.35 -0.16
N TYR A 153 4.14 2.64 -1.27
CA TYR A 153 3.51 3.31 -2.40
C TYR A 153 4.13 2.92 -3.74
N ALA A 154 3.36 3.08 -4.81
CA ALA A 154 3.77 2.80 -6.17
C ALA A 154 3.72 4.06 -7.03
N ILE A 155 4.75 4.26 -7.85
CA ILE A 155 4.83 5.32 -8.85
C ILE A 155 4.90 4.65 -10.22
N SER A 156 3.91 4.93 -11.07
CA SER A 156 3.78 4.32 -12.40
C SER A 156 2.81 5.12 -13.26
N PRO A 157 2.89 5.04 -14.59
CA PRO A 157 1.83 5.55 -15.47
C PRO A 157 0.45 4.99 -15.19
N TRP A 158 0.36 3.81 -14.56
CA TRP A 158 -0.90 3.14 -14.19
C TRP A 158 -1.37 3.42 -12.76
N THR A 159 -0.66 4.25 -11.99
CA THR A 159 -1.07 4.69 -10.65
C THR A 159 -1.39 6.19 -10.60
N ARG A 160 -1.49 6.86 -11.72
CA ARG A 160 -1.91 8.26 -11.80
C ARG A 160 -3.35 8.39 -11.25
N ASN A 161 -3.76 9.56 -10.83
CA ASN A 161 -5.00 9.87 -10.12
C ASN A 161 -4.97 9.65 -8.59
N GLY A 162 -3.85 9.22 -8.02
CA GLY A 162 -3.64 9.19 -6.58
C GLY A 162 -4.63 8.35 -5.80
N GLY A 163 -4.93 7.13 -6.27
CA GLY A 163 -5.85 6.23 -5.60
C GLY A 163 -5.31 5.68 -4.28
N VAL A 164 -6.20 5.28 -3.39
CA VAL A 164 -5.90 4.48 -2.20
C VAL A 164 -6.15 3.01 -2.52
N PHE A 165 -5.12 2.19 -2.34
CA PHE A 165 -5.22 0.75 -2.45
C PHE A 165 -5.56 0.17 -1.08
N THR A 166 -6.70 -0.52 -0.98
CA THR A 166 -7.27 -0.96 0.30
C THR A 166 -7.09 -2.44 0.60
N GLU A 167 -6.59 -3.24 -0.33
CA GLU A 167 -6.25 -4.63 -0.03
C GLU A 167 -5.11 -4.69 0.99
N HIS A 168 -5.17 -5.67 1.88
CA HIS A 168 -4.05 -5.89 2.80
C HIS A 168 -2.79 -6.24 2.02
N ALA A 169 -1.70 -5.56 2.31
CA ALA A 169 -0.40 -5.82 1.72
C ALA A 169 0.66 -6.02 2.80
N ALA A 170 1.66 -6.83 2.51
CA ALA A 170 2.83 -7.07 3.35
C ALA A 170 4.07 -7.15 2.45
N HIS A 171 5.26 -7.31 3.03
CA HIS A 171 6.50 -7.38 2.24
C HIS A 171 6.48 -8.48 1.17
N GLU A 172 5.92 -9.64 1.50
CA GLU A 172 5.74 -10.75 0.56
C GLU A 172 4.81 -10.43 -0.62
N SER A 173 3.97 -9.40 -0.51
CA SER A 173 3.13 -8.94 -1.62
C SER A 173 3.95 -8.55 -2.85
N GLN A 174 5.14 -8.00 -2.65
CA GLN A 174 6.06 -7.65 -3.73
C GLN A 174 6.59 -8.90 -4.44
N ILE A 175 6.84 -9.98 -3.69
CA ILE A 175 7.26 -11.27 -4.27
C ILE A 175 6.10 -11.87 -5.07
N MET A 176 4.87 -11.83 -4.53
CA MET A 176 3.67 -12.30 -5.24
C MET A 176 3.40 -11.48 -6.50
N PHE A 177 3.68 -10.17 -6.49
CA PHE A 177 3.62 -9.34 -7.69
C PHE A 177 4.63 -9.81 -8.75
N LEU A 178 5.87 -10.11 -8.36
CA LEU A 178 6.88 -10.64 -9.28
C LEU A 178 6.51 -12.02 -9.82
N GLU A 179 5.84 -12.86 -9.05
CA GLU A 179 5.30 -14.13 -9.53
C GLU A 179 4.29 -13.90 -10.67
N GLU A 180 3.32 -13.02 -10.49
CA GLU A 180 2.32 -12.70 -11.52
C GLU A 180 2.97 -12.04 -12.75
N TRP A 181 3.85 -11.07 -12.53
CA TRP A 181 4.60 -10.44 -13.63
C TRP A 181 5.43 -11.45 -14.42
N SER A 182 6.18 -12.33 -13.73
CA SER A 182 7.02 -13.32 -14.40
C SER A 182 6.21 -14.31 -15.21
N LYS A 183 5.03 -14.70 -14.72
CA LYS A 183 4.07 -15.53 -15.43
C LYS A 183 3.57 -14.85 -16.70
N ALA A 184 3.22 -13.55 -16.59
CA ALA A 184 2.75 -12.75 -17.73
C ALA A 184 3.80 -12.63 -18.85
N VAL A 185 5.09 -12.60 -18.51
CA VAL A 185 6.20 -12.54 -19.51
C VAL A 185 6.74 -13.92 -19.90
N GLY A 186 6.05 -15.01 -19.54
CA GLY A 186 6.42 -16.37 -19.92
C GLY A 186 7.62 -16.95 -19.18
N LYS A 187 7.98 -16.38 -18.01
CA LYS A 187 9.13 -16.81 -17.18
C LYS A 187 8.69 -17.16 -15.76
N GLY A 188 7.48 -17.69 -15.61
CA GLY A 188 6.82 -17.88 -14.33
C GLY A 188 7.69 -18.63 -13.31
N PHE A 189 7.74 -18.10 -12.09
CA PHE A 189 8.23 -18.77 -10.91
C PHE A 189 7.18 -18.71 -9.80
N HIS A 190 7.33 -19.57 -8.82
CA HIS A 190 6.50 -19.61 -7.63
C HIS A 190 7.33 -20.06 -6.44
N THR A 191 7.36 -19.25 -5.39
CA THR A 191 8.06 -19.61 -4.15
C THR A 191 7.15 -20.39 -3.20
N LYS A 192 7.71 -21.38 -2.52
CA LYS A 192 7.03 -22.15 -1.45
C LYS A 192 7.23 -21.50 -0.06
N GLU A 193 8.07 -20.47 0.03
CA GLU A 193 8.39 -19.80 1.29
C GLU A 193 7.25 -18.92 1.83
N ILE A 194 6.34 -18.48 0.96
CA ILE A 194 5.13 -17.79 1.36
C ILE A 194 4.05 -18.82 1.66
N ASN A 195 3.74 -18.99 2.94
CA ASN A 195 2.78 -20.00 3.38
C ASN A 195 1.34 -19.72 2.92
N PRO A 196 0.43 -20.71 2.99
CA PRO A 196 -0.94 -20.56 2.50
C PRO A 196 -1.74 -19.44 3.19
N TRP A 197 -1.53 -19.22 4.51
CA TRP A 197 -2.22 -18.16 5.22
C TRP A 197 -1.80 -16.78 4.70
N ARG A 198 -0.49 -16.52 4.54
CA ARG A 198 0.00 -15.24 4.00
C ARG A 198 -0.50 -14.99 2.58
N ARG A 199 -0.48 -16.01 1.74
CA ARG A 199 -1.04 -15.91 0.38
C ARG A 199 -2.54 -15.63 0.36
N ALA A 200 -3.27 -16.14 1.34
CA ALA A 200 -4.70 -15.86 1.49
C ALA A 200 -4.96 -14.47 2.08
N GLN A 201 -4.13 -14.04 3.04
CA GLN A 201 -4.30 -12.79 3.76
C GLN A 201 -3.92 -11.56 2.92
N PHE A 202 -2.82 -11.65 2.14
CA PHE A 202 -2.23 -10.48 1.49
C PHE A 202 -2.43 -10.47 -0.02
N SER A 203 -2.54 -9.28 -0.57
CA SER A 203 -2.67 -9.02 -2.00
C SER A 203 -1.36 -9.28 -2.76
N ASN A 204 -1.48 -9.60 -4.06
CA ASN A 204 -0.38 -9.62 -4.99
C ASN A 204 -0.11 -8.26 -5.67
N LEU A 205 -0.74 -7.18 -5.22
CA LEU A 205 -0.59 -5.80 -5.69
C LEU A 205 -1.03 -5.52 -7.13
N VAL A 206 -1.46 -6.49 -7.91
CA VAL A 206 -1.84 -6.27 -9.32
C VAL A 206 -2.97 -5.27 -9.44
N ASN A 207 -3.97 -5.33 -8.55
CA ASN A 207 -5.10 -4.39 -8.51
C ASN A 207 -4.73 -2.95 -8.12
N MET A 208 -3.49 -2.72 -7.65
CA MET A 208 -2.97 -1.38 -7.41
C MET A 208 -2.79 -0.58 -8.72
N LEU A 209 -2.65 -1.28 -9.83
CA LEU A 209 -2.41 -0.71 -11.16
C LEU A 209 -3.71 -0.64 -11.96
N ASP A 210 -4.02 0.54 -12.49
CA ASP A 210 -5.16 0.74 -13.38
C ASP A 210 -4.73 0.60 -14.85
N PHE A 211 -4.81 -0.60 -15.37
CA PHE A 211 -4.45 -0.87 -16.75
C PHE A 211 -5.43 -0.31 -17.79
N SER A 212 -6.57 0.23 -17.39
CA SER A 212 -7.48 0.96 -18.28
C SER A 212 -7.09 2.42 -18.46
N TYR A 213 -6.23 2.95 -17.59
CA TYR A 213 -5.80 4.33 -17.60
C TYR A 213 -4.27 4.41 -17.54
N HIS A 214 -3.67 4.84 -18.64
CA HIS A 214 -2.24 5.03 -18.76
C HIS A 214 -1.93 6.51 -18.98
N ASP A 215 -1.23 7.12 -18.04
CA ASP A 215 -0.74 8.49 -18.16
C ASP A 215 0.79 8.51 -17.97
N GLY A 216 1.49 8.55 -19.09
CA GLY A 216 2.95 8.62 -19.13
C GLY A 216 3.53 10.03 -18.91
N SER A 217 2.70 11.01 -18.59
CA SER A 217 3.20 12.36 -18.27
C SER A 217 4.12 12.32 -17.05
N VAL A 218 5.14 13.18 -17.07
CA VAL A 218 6.09 13.28 -15.97
C VAL A 218 5.58 14.32 -14.97
N LEU A 219 5.41 13.89 -13.72
CA LEU A 219 5.08 14.81 -12.64
C LEU A 219 6.32 15.59 -12.24
N LYS A 220 6.21 16.92 -12.18
CA LYS A 220 7.24 17.75 -11.57
C LYS A 220 7.11 17.63 -10.05
N LEU A 221 8.13 17.06 -9.42
CA LEU A 221 8.23 17.06 -7.96
C LEU A 221 8.73 18.41 -7.47
N ASP A 222 8.33 18.80 -6.27
CA ASP A 222 8.89 19.94 -5.58
C ASP A 222 10.38 19.75 -5.33
N GLU A 223 11.11 20.84 -5.20
CA GLU A 223 12.53 20.80 -4.87
C GLU A 223 12.71 20.31 -3.44
N VAL A 224 13.43 19.21 -3.28
CA VAL A 224 13.82 18.66 -1.99
C VAL A 224 15.25 19.13 -1.66
N PRO A 225 15.50 19.66 -0.46
CA PRO A 225 16.84 20.05 -0.05
C PRO A 225 17.83 18.89 -0.15
N GLU A 226 19.02 19.15 -0.63
CA GLU A 226 20.06 18.12 -0.73
C GLU A 226 20.32 17.46 0.63
N ALA A 227 20.60 16.15 0.60
CA ALA A 227 20.93 15.39 1.79
C ALA A 227 22.15 15.99 2.51
N SER A 228 22.10 15.94 3.82
CA SER A 228 23.13 16.53 4.69
C SER A 228 24.47 15.84 4.51
N LYS A 229 25.51 16.62 4.32
CA LYS A 229 26.89 16.14 4.16
C LYS A 229 27.81 16.72 5.19
N ASP A 230 28.79 15.94 5.60
CA ASP A 230 29.93 16.45 6.36
C ASP A 230 30.72 17.44 5.50
N PRO A 231 30.99 18.66 6.01
CA PRO A 231 31.63 19.72 5.23
C PRO A 231 33.10 19.46 4.89
N ILE A 232 33.76 18.51 5.57
CA ILE A 232 35.17 18.18 5.36
C ILE A 232 35.31 16.99 4.43
N THR A 233 34.58 15.91 4.71
CA THR A 233 34.68 14.65 3.97
C THR A 233 33.79 14.57 2.77
N ASN A 234 32.77 15.45 2.69
CA ASN A 234 31.70 15.47 1.68
C ASN A 234 30.86 14.16 1.64
N GLN A 235 30.91 13.36 2.70
CA GLN A 235 30.10 12.15 2.85
C GLN A 235 28.76 12.50 3.47
N TYR A 236 27.71 11.73 3.16
CA TYR A 236 26.41 11.89 3.79
C TYR A 236 26.52 11.65 5.30
N ASN A 237 26.07 12.62 6.09
CA ASN A 237 26.17 12.57 7.55
C ASN A 237 25.07 13.39 8.24
N GLY A 238 23.82 13.09 7.95
CA GLY A 238 22.67 13.77 8.56
C GLY A 238 22.59 13.59 10.07
N ALA A 239 23.10 12.48 10.60
CA ALA A 239 23.10 12.21 12.04
C ALA A 239 23.93 13.20 12.82
N ASP A 240 25.19 13.44 12.40
CA ASP A 240 26.08 14.39 13.07
C ASP A 240 25.60 15.84 12.86
N VAL A 241 25.13 16.17 11.67
CA VAL A 241 24.54 17.49 11.40
C VAL A 241 23.32 17.73 12.32
N CYS A 242 22.47 16.74 12.50
CA CYS A 242 21.33 16.80 13.41
C CYS A 242 21.77 16.95 14.86
N ALA A 243 22.74 16.15 15.32
CA ALA A 243 23.27 16.20 16.68
C ALA A 243 23.93 17.55 17.00
N LEU A 244 24.70 18.11 16.05
CA LEU A 244 25.32 19.44 16.21
C LEU A 244 24.27 20.55 16.26
N LYS A 245 23.19 20.46 15.48
CA LYS A 245 22.15 21.48 15.41
C LYS A 245 21.23 21.48 16.63
N TYR A 246 20.86 20.29 17.10
CA TYR A 246 19.79 20.17 18.11
C TYR A 246 20.30 19.81 19.50
N ARG A 247 21.51 19.40 19.70
CA ARG A 247 22.11 18.96 20.98
C ARG A 247 21.19 18.05 21.79
N SER A 248 21.71 17.19 22.61
CA SER A 248 20.94 16.24 23.42
C SER A 248 20.05 16.87 24.51
N ASP A 249 20.28 18.12 24.85
CA ASP A 249 19.56 18.90 25.88
C ASP A 249 18.37 19.70 25.32
N VAL A 250 18.24 19.78 24.01
CA VAL A 250 17.12 20.46 23.37
C VAL A 250 16.01 19.45 23.06
N GLN A 251 14.93 19.54 23.83
CA GLN A 251 13.71 18.78 23.52
C GLN A 251 12.94 19.53 22.43
N PRO A 252 12.81 18.99 21.21
CA PRO A 252 11.99 19.62 20.18
C PRO A 252 10.54 19.65 20.64
N THR A 253 9.89 20.80 20.50
CA THR A 253 8.45 20.89 20.75
C THR A 253 7.71 20.12 19.67
N VAL A 254 6.86 19.17 20.07
CA VAL A 254 5.94 18.54 19.13
C VAL A 254 5.02 19.59 18.53
N PRO A 255 4.78 19.60 17.21
CA PRO A 255 4.01 20.65 16.53
C PRO A 255 2.49 20.56 16.78
N TYR A 256 2.05 19.65 17.62
CA TYR A 256 0.64 19.42 17.96
C TYR A 256 0.50 19.10 19.46
N ASN A 257 -0.65 19.44 20.01
CA ASN A 257 -0.98 19.00 21.36
C ASN A 257 -1.17 17.48 21.33
N ASN A 258 -0.58 16.75 22.27
CA ASN A 258 -0.68 15.30 22.42
C ASN A 258 -2.11 14.87 22.82
N THR A 259 -3.13 15.31 22.08
CA THR A 259 -4.49 14.84 22.23
C THR A 259 -4.76 13.80 21.15
N GLU A 260 -5.38 12.70 21.53
CA GLU A 260 -5.79 11.63 20.61
C GLU A 260 -6.54 12.19 19.38
N ALA A 261 -7.43 13.17 19.60
CA ALA A 261 -8.17 13.80 18.52
C ALA A 261 -7.31 14.54 17.49
N GLN A 262 -6.12 15.04 17.88
CA GLN A 262 -5.20 15.72 16.96
C GLN A 262 -4.21 14.75 16.31
N SER A 263 -3.77 13.74 17.03
CA SER A 263 -2.88 12.69 16.48
C SER A 263 -3.57 11.84 15.41
N LEU A 264 -4.91 11.74 15.46
CA LEU A 264 -5.74 11.04 14.47
C LEU A 264 -6.11 11.91 13.25
N ARG A 265 -5.75 13.19 13.22
CA ARG A 265 -5.94 14.05 12.05
C ARG A 265 -4.89 13.75 11.00
N VAL A 266 -5.17 12.75 10.20
CA VAL A 266 -4.21 12.28 9.22
C VAL A 266 -4.24 13.18 8.00
N GLU A 267 -5.28 13.15 7.25
CA GLU A 267 -5.38 13.83 5.97
C GLU A 267 -6.82 14.26 5.75
N LYS A 268 -7.03 15.49 5.30
CA LYS A 268 -8.37 15.93 4.88
C LYS A 268 -8.53 15.70 3.40
N GLY A 269 -9.70 15.25 3.00
CA GLY A 269 -10.04 15.11 1.60
C GLY A 269 -10.58 13.73 1.25
N TYR A 270 -10.40 13.37 0.00
CA TYR A 270 -10.90 12.10 -0.53
C TYR A 270 -9.91 11.50 -1.54
N LYS A 271 -9.96 10.18 -1.70
CA LYS A 271 -9.18 9.45 -2.71
C LYS A 271 -10.01 8.33 -3.32
N PRO A 272 -9.94 8.10 -4.65
CA PRO A 272 -10.58 6.96 -5.27
C PRO A 272 -9.97 5.66 -4.73
N VAL A 273 -10.83 4.68 -4.46
CA VAL A 273 -10.43 3.38 -3.91
C VAL A 273 -10.23 2.38 -5.02
N ARG A 274 -9.20 1.53 -4.88
CA ARG A 274 -8.89 0.41 -5.77
C ARG A 274 -8.77 -0.87 -4.97
N GLY A 275 -9.00 -1.98 -5.65
CA GLY A 275 -8.89 -3.30 -5.04
C GLY A 275 -10.08 -3.66 -4.15
N ASN A 276 -9.93 -4.75 -3.40
CA ASN A 276 -10.95 -5.20 -2.48
C ASN A 276 -11.02 -4.25 -1.28
N LEU A 277 -12.25 -3.89 -0.91
CA LEU A 277 -12.48 -3.00 0.22
C LEU A 277 -12.16 -3.69 1.54
N THR A 278 -11.75 -2.89 2.52
CA THR A 278 -11.54 -3.31 3.91
C THR A 278 -12.44 -2.51 4.84
N GLU A 279 -12.61 -2.97 6.08
CA GLU A 279 -13.45 -2.29 7.05
C GLU A 279 -12.83 -0.98 7.59
N GLY A 280 -13.68 -0.15 8.21
CA GLY A 280 -13.25 0.99 9.03
C GLY A 280 -13.06 2.32 8.30
N HIS A 281 -13.14 2.34 6.97
CA HIS A 281 -13.06 3.59 6.20
C HIS A 281 -14.43 4.24 6.03
N TYR A 282 -14.45 5.57 5.95
CA TYR A 282 -15.61 6.31 5.47
C TYR A 282 -15.58 6.31 3.94
N LEU A 283 -16.62 5.74 3.34
CA LEU A 283 -16.70 5.53 1.90
C LEU A 283 -17.92 6.22 1.30
N THR A 284 -17.76 6.76 0.08
CA THR A 284 -18.88 7.12 -0.79
C THR A 284 -18.94 6.17 -1.99
N PHE A 285 -20.16 5.91 -2.48
CA PHE A 285 -20.41 5.05 -3.62
C PHE A 285 -21.12 5.87 -4.70
N GLU A 286 -20.49 6.03 -5.85
CA GLU A 286 -20.94 6.97 -6.87
C GLU A 286 -21.04 6.33 -8.24
N LYS A 287 -22.08 6.72 -8.99
CA LYS A 287 -22.31 6.30 -10.36
C LYS A 287 -22.93 7.43 -11.16
N ASP A 288 -22.34 7.75 -12.33
CA ASP A 288 -22.86 8.73 -13.28
C ASP A 288 -23.20 10.10 -12.67
N GLY A 289 -22.31 10.60 -11.77
CA GLY A 289 -22.50 11.87 -11.07
C GLY A 289 -23.55 11.86 -9.95
N LYS A 290 -24.04 10.67 -9.58
CA LYS A 290 -24.92 10.44 -8.44
C LYS A 290 -24.21 9.65 -7.38
N ALA A 291 -24.49 9.96 -6.10
CA ALA A 291 -23.98 9.25 -4.93
C ALA A 291 -25.11 8.50 -4.21
N LEU A 292 -24.80 7.33 -3.67
CA LEU A 292 -25.70 6.69 -2.71
C LEU A 292 -25.86 7.57 -1.47
N GLN A 293 -27.11 7.69 -1.00
CA GLN A 293 -27.49 8.50 0.14
C GLN A 293 -28.35 7.69 1.10
N HIS A 294 -28.15 7.92 2.39
CA HIS A 294 -28.93 7.29 3.47
C HIS A 294 -29.88 8.29 4.19
N LYS A 295 -30.38 9.28 3.48
CA LYS A 295 -31.36 10.23 4.02
C LYS A 295 -32.76 9.62 4.09
N GLY A 296 -33.35 9.66 5.29
CA GLY A 296 -34.65 9.02 5.52
C GLY A 296 -34.53 7.55 5.98
N HIS A 297 -35.42 6.68 5.50
CA HIS A 297 -35.50 5.29 5.95
C HIS A 297 -34.96 4.26 4.94
N LYS A 298 -34.58 4.69 3.74
CA LYS A 298 -34.16 3.83 2.64
C LYS A 298 -33.00 4.46 1.85
N LEU A 299 -32.17 3.62 1.26
CA LEU A 299 -31.15 4.09 0.30
C LEU A 299 -31.80 4.80 -0.88
N SER A 300 -31.21 5.88 -1.29
CA SER A 300 -31.59 6.68 -2.45
C SER A 300 -30.35 7.22 -3.17
N LEU A 301 -30.55 7.92 -4.26
CA LEU A 301 -29.52 8.65 -4.98
C LEU A 301 -29.69 10.15 -4.83
N THR A 302 -28.57 10.84 -4.76
CA THR A 302 -28.50 12.30 -4.83
C THR A 302 -27.39 12.73 -5.78
N ASN A 303 -27.26 14.02 -6.10
CA ASN A 303 -26.09 14.50 -6.84
C ASN A 303 -24.84 14.28 -6.01
N ALA A 304 -23.79 13.74 -6.61
CA ALA A 304 -22.51 13.61 -5.96
C ALA A 304 -21.91 15.01 -5.64
N CYS A 305 -21.26 15.14 -4.50
CA CYS A 305 -20.50 16.33 -4.15
C CYS A 305 -19.10 16.25 -4.74
N ASN A 306 -18.57 17.35 -5.28
CA ASN A 306 -17.23 17.38 -5.88
C ASN A 306 -16.10 17.08 -4.88
N ASP A 307 -16.31 17.36 -3.60
CA ASP A 307 -15.38 17.10 -2.50
C ASP A 307 -15.74 15.86 -1.68
N HIS A 308 -16.78 15.12 -2.08
CA HIS A 308 -17.27 13.89 -1.46
C HIS A 308 -17.56 14.01 0.04
N ASP A 309 -17.84 15.21 0.54
CA ASP A 309 -17.98 15.51 1.98
C ASP A 309 -19.39 15.39 2.56
N GLY A 310 -20.38 15.05 1.74
CA GLY A 310 -21.78 14.89 2.16
C GLY A 310 -21.94 13.84 3.28
N LYS A 311 -22.36 14.27 4.47
CA LYS A 311 -22.45 13.38 5.66
C LYS A 311 -23.42 12.21 5.45
N ASP A 312 -24.51 12.43 4.75
CA ASP A 312 -25.55 11.44 4.44
C ASP A 312 -25.20 10.54 3.23
N MET A 313 -24.05 10.76 2.61
CA MET A 313 -23.49 9.91 1.54
C MET A 313 -22.38 8.99 2.04
N ARG A 314 -22.02 9.03 3.32
CA ARG A 314 -20.90 8.30 3.89
C ARG A 314 -21.36 7.00 4.51
N PHE A 315 -20.67 5.94 4.16
CA PHE A 315 -20.90 4.59 4.66
C PHE A 315 -19.64 4.02 5.32
N VAL A 316 -19.84 3.06 6.19
CA VAL A 316 -18.75 2.29 6.82
C VAL A 316 -19.00 0.81 6.59
N LEU A 317 -17.97 0.08 6.25
CA LEU A 317 -18.02 -1.37 6.08
C LEU A 317 -17.60 -2.07 7.38
N TRP A 318 -18.27 -3.17 7.69
CA TRP A 318 -18.00 -4.03 8.83
C TRP A 318 -17.84 -5.46 8.32
N TRP A 319 -16.61 -5.93 8.31
CA TRP A 319 -16.28 -7.25 7.80
C TRP A 319 -16.98 -8.37 8.58
N GLN A 320 -17.49 -9.36 7.84
CA GLN A 320 -18.26 -10.50 8.36
C GLN A 320 -17.73 -11.85 7.85
N GLY A 321 -16.59 -11.86 7.20
CA GLY A 321 -16.00 -13.08 6.64
C GLY A 321 -15.47 -14.04 7.70
N LYS A 322 -15.24 -15.28 7.30
CA LYS A 322 -14.56 -16.31 8.10
C LYS A 322 -13.09 -16.41 7.74
N ASN A 323 -12.76 -16.11 6.49
CA ASN A 323 -11.40 -16.08 5.96
C ASN A 323 -11.04 -14.67 5.54
N PRO A 324 -9.76 -14.28 5.59
CA PRO A 324 -9.33 -12.91 5.29
C PRO A 324 -9.77 -12.35 3.94
N LYS A 325 -9.89 -13.21 2.92
CA LYS A 325 -10.33 -12.83 1.57
C LYS A 325 -11.84 -12.92 1.33
N ASP A 326 -12.59 -13.29 2.35
CA ASP A 326 -14.05 -13.29 2.23
C ASP A 326 -14.51 -11.83 2.06
N ASN A 327 -15.12 -11.56 0.93
CA ASN A 327 -15.67 -10.25 0.60
C ASN A 327 -17.11 -10.19 1.09
N ALA A 328 -17.29 -10.07 2.41
CA ALA A 328 -18.58 -10.05 3.08
C ALA A 328 -18.63 -8.95 4.14
N PHE A 329 -19.56 -8.01 3.99
CA PHE A 329 -19.66 -6.84 4.85
C PHE A 329 -21.10 -6.55 5.24
N TYR A 330 -21.33 -6.09 6.47
CA TYR A 330 -22.44 -5.19 6.74
C TYR A 330 -22.04 -3.78 6.30
N ILE A 331 -22.97 -3.07 5.70
CA ILE A 331 -22.81 -1.66 5.32
C ILE A 331 -23.64 -0.83 6.30
N SER A 332 -23.04 0.17 6.92
CA SER A 332 -23.73 1.08 7.82
C SER A 332 -23.57 2.55 7.41
N THR A 333 -24.45 3.40 7.95
CA THR A 333 -24.23 4.85 7.96
C THR A 333 -22.96 5.19 8.76
N ALA A 334 -22.37 6.33 8.46
CA ALA A 334 -21.15 6.81 9.15
C ALA A 334 -21.45 7.51 10.49
N ASP A 335 -22.73 7.67 10.87
CA ASP A 335 -23.09 8.28 12.13
C ASP A 335 -22.63 7.41 13.30
N LYS A 336 -21.87 8.00 14.23
CA LYS A 336 -21.34 7.30 15.40
C LYS A 336 -22.38 7.12 16.52
N HIS A 337 -23.39 7.99 16.58
CA HIS A 337 -24.38 8.01 17.65
C HIS A 337 -25.68 7.30 17.27
N ASP A 338 -26.10 7.38 15.99
CA ASP A 338 -27.29 6.72 15.47
C ASP A 338 -26.95 5.89 14.23
N ARG A 339 -26.06 4.92 14.39
CA ARG A 339 -25.61 4.04 13.32
C ARG A 339 -26.74 3.12 12.88
N LYS A 340 -27.07 3.18 11.60
CA LYS A 340 -28.03 2.28 10.94
C LYS A 340 -27.32 1.41 9.93
N TYR A 341 -27.85 0.23 9.69
CA TYR A 341 -27.33 -0.75 8.75
C TYR A 341 -28.30 -0.92 7.59
N ILE A 342 -27.83 -1.48 6.49
CA ILE A 342 -28.63 -1.71 5.29
C ILE A 342 -29.20 -3.13 5.33
N ALA A 343 -30.54 -3.24 5.18
CA ALA A 343 -31.26 -4.50 5.05
C ALA A 343 -31.35 -4.95 3.58
N SER A 344 -31.77 -6.19 3.31
CA SER A 344 -32.06 -6.71 1.94
C SER A 344 -33.16 -5.92 1.23
N SER A 345 -34.03 -5.20 1.95
CA SER A 345 -34.98 -4.26 1.40
C SER A 345 -34.41 -2.92 0.98
N LEU A 346 -33.11 -2.70 1.20
CA LEU A 346 -32.39 -1.41 1.11
C LEU A 346 -32.89 -0.35 2.08
N GLU A 347 -33.63 -0.75 3.10
CA GLU A 347 -34.04 0.11 4.22
C GLU A 347 -32.95 0.16 5.29
N LEU A 348 -32.93 1.27 6.01
CA LEU A 348 -32.06 1.44 7.17
C LEU A 348 -32.64 0.69 8.38
N THR A 349 -31.80 -0.11 9.02
CA THR A 349 -32.22 -1.01 10.10
C THR A 349 -31.17 -1.11 11.21
N THR A 350 -31.45 -1.95 12.21
CA THR A 350 -30.48 -2.32 13.25
C THR A 350 -29.51 -3.39 12.74
N LYS A 351 -28.40 -3.61 13.45
CA LYS A 351 -27.37 -4.58 13.08
C LYS A 351 -27.92 -6.02 12.94
N GLU A 352 -28.86 -6.40 13.80
CA GLU A 352 -29.46 -7.74 13.87
C GLU A 352 -30.31 -8.09 12.63
N LYS A 353 -30.78 -7.07 11.92
CA LYS A 353 -31.57 -7.19 10.69
C LYS A 353 -30.81 -6.78 9.44
N ALA A 354 -29.49 -6.52 9.59
CA ALA A 354 -28.66 -6.11 8.47
C ALA A 354 -28.45 -7.25 7.47
N ALA A 355 -28.42 -6.92 6.20
CA ALA A 355 -28.00 -7.84 5.15
C ALA A 355 -26.47 -7.81 4.98
N GLN A 356 -25.91 -8.93 4.52
CA GLN A 356 -24.51 -9.01 4.14
C GLN A 356 -24.35 -8.72 2.65
N PHE A 357 -23.35 -7.94 2.32
CA PHE A 357 -23.02 -7.54 0.95
C PHE A 357 -21.59 -7.93 0.60
N SER A 358 -21.39 -8.41 -0.60
CA SER A 358 -20.07 -8.51 -1.21
C SER A 358 -19.85 -7.30 -2.11
N ILE A 359 -18.62 -6.74 -2.09
CA ILE A 359 -18.27 -5.53 -2.84
C ILE A 359 -17.01 -5.84 -3.64
N ALA A 360 -17.15 -6.20 -4.89
CA ALA A 360 -16.07 -6.68 -5.73
C ALA A 360 -15.57 -5.60 -6.70
N ASP A 361 -14.28 -5.32 -6.68
CA ASP A 361 -13.61 -4.51 -7.70
C ASP A 361 -13.60 -5.25 -9.04
N LEU A 362 -14.10 -4.61 -10.08
CA LEU A 362 -14.08 -5.14 -11.45
C LEU A 362 -12.70 -5.01 -12.12
N GLY A 363 -11.75 -4.35 -11.45
CA GLY A 363 -10.44 -4.04 -11.99
C GLY A 363 -10.47 -2.97 -13.10
N ASN A 364 -9.29 -2.53 -13.48
CA ASN A 364 -9.12 -1.56 -14.58
C ASN A 364 -9.93 -0.25 -14.42
N GLY A 365 -10.14 0.21 -13.17
CA GLY A 365 -10.89 1.44 -12.90
C GLY A 365 -12.39 1.39 -13.22
N LYS A 366 -12.94 0.22 -13.51
CA LYS A 366 -14.38 0.04 -13.83
C LYS A 366 -15.30 0.28 -12.63
N GLY A 367 -14.76 0.28 -11.40
CA GLY A 367 -15.50 0.44 -10.16
C GLY A 367 -15.87 -0.89 -9.52
N HIS A 368 -16.77 -0.83 -8.53
CA HIS A 368 -17.13 -1.96 -7.68
C HIS A 368 -18.59 -2.36 -7.89
N VAL A 369 -18.84 -3.65 -7.94
CA VAL A 369 -20.20 -4.23 -7.92
C VAL A 369 -20.55 -4.59 -6.49
N ILE A 370 -21.74 -4.20 -6.05
CA ILE A 370 -22.29 -4.48 -4.72
C ILE A 370 -23.36 -5.56 -4.86
N THR A 371 -23.12 -6.71 -4.25
CA THR A 371 -24.04 -7.88 -4.33
C THR A 371 -24.54 -8.23 -2.93
N GLU A 372 -25.84 -8.33 -2.74
CA GLU A 372 -26.43 -8.88 -1.54
C GLU A 372 -26.23 -10.40 -1.53
N ILE A 373 -25.63 -10.94 -0.47
CA ILE A 373 -25.04 -12.29 -0.47
C ILE A 373 -26.14 -13.36 -0.52
N ASP A 374 -27.19 -13.24 0.28
CA ASP A 374 -28.22 -14.29 0.42
C ASP A 374 -29.05 -14.47 -0.86
N SER A 375 -29.39 -13.38 -1.55
CA SER A 375 -30.18 -13.44 -2.79
C SER A 375 -29.34 -13.51 -4.05
N GLY A 376 -28.05 -13.15 -3.97
CA GLY A 376 -27.17 -12.99 -5.13
C GLY A 376 -27.55 -11.83 -6.05
N LYS A 377 -28.46 -10.94 -5.61
CA LYS A 377 -28.88 -9.77 -6.38
C LYS A 377 -27.86 -8.63 -6.22
N GLN A 378 -27.67 -7.88 -7.29
CA GLN A 378 -26.76 -6.75 -7.33
C GLN A 378 -27.49 -5.42 -7.16
N LEU A 379 -26.86 -4.49 -6.47
CA LEU A 379 -27.34 -3.13 -6.35
C LEU A 379 -27.32 -2.47 -7.73
N SER A 380 -28.47 -1.95 -8.15
CA SER A 380 -28.65 -1.29 -9.45
C SER A 380 -29.31 0.06 -9.31
N VAL A 381 -29.05 0.91 -10.30
CA VAL A 381 -29.71 2.20 -10.48
C VAL A 381 -30.77 2.04 -11.54
N GLU A 382 -32.03 2.20 -11.16
CA GLU A 382 -33.15 2.09 -12.06
C GLU A 382 -33.32 3.34 -12.95
N LYS A 383 -34.08 3.23 -14.04
CA LYS A 383 -34.28 4.34 -14.99
C LYS A 383 -34.91 5.59 -14.37
N ASP A 384 -35.69 5.42 -13.32
CA ASP A 384 -36.30 6.51 -12.56
C ASP A 384 -35.37 7.15 -11.52
N GLY A 385 -34.11 6.65 -11.43
CA GLY A 385 -33.12 7.10 -10.47
C GLY A 385 -33.27 6.48 -9.07
N SER A 386 -34.14 5.51 -8.88
CA SER A 386 -34.21 4.74 -7.64
C SER A 386 -33.13 3.66 -7.59
N VAL A 387 -32.89 3.10 -6.40
CA VAL A 387 -31.97 1.96 -6.20
C VAL A 387 -32.76 0.70 -5.90
N ALA A 388 -32.35 -0.42 -6.51
CA ALA A 388 -32.95 -1.71 -6.32
C ALA A 388 -31.90 -2.83 -6.27
N LEU A 389 -32.31 -4.00 -5.74
CA LEU A 389 -31.50 -5.23 -5.86
C LEU A 389 -32.10 -6.07 -7.02
N THR A 390 -31.34 -6.23 -8.09
CA THR A 390 -31.80 -6.91 -9.32
C THR A 390 -30.87 -8.07 -9.69
N LYS A 391 -31.38 -9.05 -10.38
CA LYS A 391 -30.58 -10.12 -11.00
C LYS A 391 -29.91 -9.56 -12.27
N ASN A 392 -28.65 -9.91 -12.49
CA ASN A 392 -27.90 -9.54 -13.70
C ASN A 392 -27.74 -8.01 -13.89
N ALA A 393 -27.68 -7.22 -12.81
CA ALA A 393 -27.28 -5.84 -12.91
C ALA A 393 -25.78 -5.77 -13.33
N SER A 394 -25.44 -4.75 -14.08
CA SER A 394 -24.04 -4.47 -14.49
C SER A 394 -23.53 -3.14 -13.90
N ASP A 395 -24.21 -2.62 -12.88
CA ASP A 395 -23.89 -1.32 -12.31
C ASP A 395 -22.63 -1.40 -11.45
N ALA A 396 -21.63 -0.65 -11.86
CA ALA A 396 -20.41 -0.46 -11.10
C ALA A 396 -20.39 0.94 -10.48
N PHE A 397 -20.02 1.00 -9.21
CA PHE A 397 -19.91 2.23 -8.45
C PHE A 397 -18.44 2.61 -8.29
N LYS A 398 -18.09 3.87 -8.55
CA LYS A 398 -16.82 4.44 -8.11
C LYS A 398 -16.88 4.59 -6.60
N VAL A 399 -15.83 4.20 -5.92
CA VAL A 399 -15.73 4.29 -4.46
C VAL A 399 -14.65 5.27 -4.09
N PHE A 400 -14.94 6.16 -3.15
CA PHE A 400 -13.97 7.10 -2.61
C PHE A 400 -13.85 6.89 -1.10
N SER A 401 -12.62 6.85 -0.61
CA SER A 401 -12.31 6.93 0.81
C SER A 401 -12.20 8.39 1.22
N VAL A 402 -12.91 8.78 2.28
CA VAL A 402 -13.04 10.17 2.72
C VAL A 402 -12.46 10.32 4.12
N THR A 403 -11.64 11.36 4.31
CA THR A 403 -11.05 11.74 5.61
C THR A 403 -11.38 13.20 5.93
N PHE A 404 -11.57 13.54 7.23
CA PHE A 404 -11.97 14.90 7.68
C PHE A 404 -11.03 15.47 8.71
#